data_f385ff3f7e620d72a80b9d0fc8234d5f
#
_entry.id   f385ff3f7e620d72a80b9d0fc8234d5f
#
_cell.length_a   1.000
_cell.length_b   1.000
_cell.length_c   1.000
_cell.angle_alpha   90.00
_cell.angle_beta   90.00
_cell.angle_gamma   90.00
#
_symmetry.space_group_name_H-M   'P 1'
#
loop_
_entity.id
_entity.type
_entity.pdbx_description
1 polymer ?
#
loop_
_entity_poly.entity_id
_entity_poly.type
_entity_poly.pdbx_seq_one_letter_code
_entity_poly.pdbx_strand_id
1 'polypeptide(L)'
;MKVEVKEINPIEYFDIAAELLQENWKASGADFDFIPADARKMYEYLNASGALFGSGAFVDGKMVGYCIITITPHPVNHSIRVCSMTGMYLKPEFRKARATLQLMDTVRRIAKENGSTFIDWHGAAGSEFFQVLQARYKPVNGYFREQL
;
A
#
# COMPACT_ATOMS: atom_id res chain seq x y z
N MET A 1 16.85 -16.46 -0.48
CA MET A 1 17.01 -15.32 0.45
C MET A 1 15.74 -15.14 1.23
N LYS A 2 15.88 -14.95 2.52
CA LYS A 2 14.73 -14.75 3.41
C LYS A 2 14.26 -13.30 3.36
N VAL A 3 12.99 -13.11 3.08
CA VAL A 3 12.33 -11.81 3.16
C VAL A 3 11.75 -11.65 4.58
N GLU A 4 12.11 -10.57 5.23
CA GLU A 4 11.54 -10.19 6.53
C GLU A 4 10.52 -9.09 6.32
N VAL A 5 9.32 -9.27 6.89
CA VAL A 5 8.24 -8.28 6.82
C VAL A 5 7.97 -7.75 8.22
N LYS A 6 7.87 -6.43 8.34
CA LYS A 6 7.57 -5.75 9.61
C LYS A 6 6.72 -4.51 9.39
N GLU A 7 6.07 -4.06 10.45
CA GLU A 7 5.42 -2.76 10.50
C GLU A 7 6.45 -1.65 10.34
N ILE A 8 6.10 -0.62 9.57
CA ILE A 8 6.91 0.58 9.39
C ILE A 8 6.04 1.82 9.53
N ASN A 9 6.67 2.95 9.88
CA ASN A 9 6.06 4.25 9.66
C ASN A 9 6.48 4.74 8.27
N PRO A 10 5.56 4.87 7.29
CA PRO A 10 5.92 5.20 5.92
C PRO A 10 6.68 6.52 5.74
N ILE A 11 6.48 7.50 6.62
CA ILE A 11 7.21 8.76 6.50
C ILE A 11 8.67 8.63 6.96
N GLU A 12 8.94 7.81 7.97
CA GLU A 12 10.30 7.55 8.43
C GLU A 12 11.13 6.80 7.38
N TYR A 13 10.46 5.96 6.60
CA TYR A 13 11.08 5.16 5.54
C TYR A 13 10.98 5.78 4.15
N PHE A 14 10.43 7.01 4.05
CA PHE A 14 10.15 7.61 2.75
C PHE A 14 11.38 7.70 1.84
N ASP A 15 12.51 8.19 2.36
CA ASP A 15 13.72 8.35 1.55
C ASP A 15 14.27 7.01 1.06
N ILE A 16 14.20 5.98 1.91
CA ILE A 16 14.63 4.63 1.56
C ILE A 16 13.68 4.02 0.52
N ALA A 17 12.38 4.29 0.65
CA ALA A 17 11.36 3.73 -0.22
C ALA A 17 11.15 4.52 -1.51
N ALA A 18 11.69 5.73 -1.64
CA ALA A 18 11.43 6.61 -2.78
C ALA A 18 11.73 5.96 -4.14
N GLU A 19 12.81 5.21 -4.23
CA GLU A 19 13.17 4.47 -5.44
C GLU A 19 12.11 3.41 -5.79
N LEU A 20 11.64 2.67 -4.77
CA LEU A 20 10.58 1.67 -4.94
C LEU A 20 9.24 2.29 -5.31
N LEU A 21 8.92 3.45 -4.74
CA LEU A 21 7.71 4.20 -5.10
C LEU A 21 7.75 4.61 -6.57
N GLN A 22 8.90 5.06 -7.04
CA GLN A 22 9.09 5.44 -8.43
C GLN A 22 9.01 4.24 -9.37
N GLU A 23 9.61 3.11 -9.01
CA GLU A 23 9.47 1.86 -9.76
C GLU A 23 8.02 1.42 -9.87
N ASN A 24 7.28 1.47 -8.76
CA ASN A 24 5.86 1.14 -8.73
C ASN A 24 5.05 2.06 -9.64
N TRP A 25 5.34 3.36 -9.61
CA TRP A 25 4.66 4.33 -10.45
C TRP A 25 4.85 4.02 -11.93
N LYS A 26 6.08 3.75 -12.36
CA LYS A 26 6.38 3.33 -13.74
C LYS A 26 5.64 2.05 -14.12
N ALA A 27 5.65 1.06 -13.24
CA ALA A 27 5.01 -0.21 -13.48
C ALA A 27 3.48 -0.10 -13.58
N SER A 28 2.87 0.91 -12.96
CA SER A 28 1.43 1.14 -12.98
C SER A 28 0.92 1.67 -14.31
N GLY A 29 1.80 2.14 -15.20
CA GLY A 29 1.44 2.74 -16.48
C GLY A 29 0.74 4.09 -16.36
N ALA A 30 0.99 4.83 -15.28
CA ALA A 30 0.39 6.14 -15.06
C ALA A 30 0.81 7.17 -16.13
N ASP A 31 -0.13 8.04 -16.49
CA ASP A 31 0.03 9.00 -17.57
C ASP A 31 0.72 10.31 -17.16
N PHE A 32 1.13 10.42 -15.90
CA PHE A 32 1.78 11.61 -15.35
C PHE A 32 2.93 11.23 -14.43
N ASP A 33 3.79 12.21 -14.14
CA ASP A 33 5.02 11.96 -13.43
C ASP A 33 4.81 11.75 -11.91
N PHE A 34 5.65 10.89 -11.34
CA PHE A 34 5.81 10.80 -9.90
C PHE A 34 6.74 11.92 -9.43
N ILE A 35 6.24 12.78 -8.53
CA ILE A 35 7.00 13.89 -7.95
C ILE A 35 7.26 13.59 -6.47
N PRO A 36 8.50 13.18 -6.11
CA PRO A 36 8.80 12.78 -4.73
C PRO A 36 8.45 13.83 -3.68
N ALA A 37 8.67 15.11 -3.97
CA ALA A 37 8.38 16.19 -3.02
C ALA A 37 6.88 16.30 -2.72
N ASP A 38 6.03 16.11 -3.71
CA ASP A 38 4.57 16.15 -3.53
C ASP A 38 4.08 14.93 -2.75
N ALA A 39 4.61 13.77 -3.09
CA ALA A 39 4.30 12.52 -2.36
C ALA A 39 4.71 12.63 -0.89
N ARG A 40 5.89 13.19 -0.60
CA ARG A 40 6.37 13.42 0.77
C ARG A 40 5.42 14.32 1.55
N LYS A 41 4.99 15.43 0.97
CA LYS A 41 4.05 16.36 1.62
C LYS A 41 2.73 15.67 1.99
N MET A 42 2.21 14.85 1.09
CA MET A 42 0.98 14.09 1.37
C MET A 42 1.19 13.11 2.52
N TYR A 43 2.31 12.38 2.52
CA TYR A 43 2.63 11.44 3.58
C TYR A 43 2.83 12.14 4.93
N GLU A 44 3.49 13.30 4.94
CA GLU A 44 3.64 14.12 6.16
C GLU A 44 2.28 14.55 6.71
N TYR A 45 1.39 15.00 5.83
CA TYR A 45 0.02 15.40 6.22
C TYR A 45 -0.74 14.21 6.81
N LEU A 46 -0.74 13.07 6.13
CA LEU A 46 -1.43 11.87 6.60
C LEU A 46 -0.84 11.34 7.90
N ASN A 47 0.47 11.39 8.04
CA ASN A 47 1.14 10.99 9.28
C ASN A 47 0.78 11.91 10.44
N ALA A 48 0.78 13.21 10.22
CA ALA A 48 0.42 14.21 11.24
C ALA A 48 -1.03 14.05 11.71
N SER A 49 -1.93 13.63 10.82
CA SER A 49 -3.33 13.35 11.16
C SER A 49 -3.57 11.97 11.79
N GLY A 50 -2.51 11.16 11.95
CA GLY A 50 -2.61 9.81 12.52
C GLY A 50 -3.22 8.78 11.58
N ALA A 51 -3.27 9.07 10.28
CA ALA A 51 -3.96 8.23 9.29
C ALA A 51 -3.03 7.30 8.51
N LEU A 52 -1.71 7.44 8.62
CA LEU A 52 -0.74 6.74 7.77
C LEU A 52 -0.10 5.57 8.49
N PHE A 53 -0.15 4.38 7.88
CA PHE A 53 0.43 3.15 8.39
C PHE A 53 1.01 2.33 7.25
N GLY A 54 1.85 1.35 7.56
CA GLY A 54 2.37 0.47 6.53
C GLY A 54 3.16 -0.71 7.03
N SER A 55 3.49 -1.58 6.09
CA SER A 55 4.44 -2.67 6.26
C SER A 55 5.55 -2.58 5.22
N GLY A 56 6.73 -3.05 5.59
CA GLY A 56 7.88 -3.10 4.71
C GLY A 56 8.45 -4.50 4.63
N ALA A 57 8.95 -4.86 3.46
CA ALA A 57 9.66 -6.11 3.22
C ALA A 57 11.15 -5.82 3.03
N PHE A 58 12.00 -6.59 3.71
CA PHE A 58 13.45 -6.37 3.75
C PHE A 58 14.19 -7.66 3.46
N VAL A 59 15.30 -7.53 2.74
CA VAL A 59 16.29 -8.60 2.54
C VAL A 59 17.64 -8.05 2.95
N ASP A 60 18.28 -8.69 3.92
CA ASP A 60 19.58 -8.24 4.47
C ASP A 60 19.57 -6.75 4.87
N GLY A 61 18.48 -6.31 5.49
CA GLY A 61 18.29 -4.93 5.94
C GLY A 61 17.92 -3.92 4.85
N LYS A 62 17.88 -4.34 3.59
CA LYS A 62 17.49 -3.48 2.46
C LYS A 62 16.00 -3.65 2.14
N MET A 63 15.28 -2.54 2.01
CA MET A 63 13.87 -2.58 1.64
C MET A 63 13.70 -3.04 0.19
N VAL A 64 12.84 -4.04 0.00
CA VAL A 64 12.52 -4.61 -1.32
C VAL A 64 11.04 -4.50 -1.67
N GLY A 65 10.22 -4.03 -0.74
CA GLY A 65 8.80 -3.85 -0.95
C GLY A 65 8.09 -3.16 0.20
N TYR A 66 6.86 -2.77 -0.04
CA TYR A 66 6.02 -2.09 0.97
C TYR A 66 4.54 -2.34 0.70
N CYS A 67 3.74 -2.15 1.73
CA CYS A 67 2.29 -1.95 1.62
C CYS A 67 1.91 -0.76 2.49
N ILE A 68 1.37 0.29 1.89
CA ILE A 68 1.00 1.52 2.58
C ILE A 68 -0.51 1.61 2.64
N ILE A 69 -1.03 1.93 3.82
CA ILE A 69 -2.46 2.06 4.08
C ILE A 69 -2.76 3.39 4.75
N THR A 70 -3.99 3.84 4.57
CA THR A 70 -4.58 4.91 5.39
C THR A 70 -5.74 4.35 6.19
N ILE A 71 -5.95 4.89 7.39
CA ILE A 71 -7.11 4.56 8.23
C ILE A 71 -7.80 5.87 8.58
N THR A 72 -9.04 6.01 8.12
CA THR A 72 -9.82 7.24 8.26
C THR A 72 -11.27 6.92 8.61
N PRO A 73 -12.01 7.87 9.23
CA PRO A 73 -13.46 7.73 9.37
C PRO A 73 -14.13 7.67 7.99
N HIS A 74 -15.18 6.88 7.88
CA HIS A 74 -15.97 6.85 6.66
C HIS A 74 -16.70 8.20 6.47
N PRO A 75 -16.70 8.79 5.26
CA PRO A 75 -17.29 10.11 5.02
C PRO A 75 -18.76 10.24 5.39
N VAL A 76 -19.50 9.15 5.29
CA VAL A 76 -20.96 9.14 5.54
C VAL A 76 -21.32 8.65 6.94
N ASN A 77 -20.40 7.91 7.59
CA ASN A 77 -20.63 7.39 8.94
C ASN A 77 -19.30 7.32 9.69
N HIS A 78 -19.04 8.31 10.53
CA HIS A 78 -17.77 8.45 11.25
C HIS A 78 -17.54 7.38 12.32
N SER A 79 -18.55 6.60 12.69
CA SER A 79 -18.36 5.45 13.58
C SER A 79 -17.69 4.26 12.87
N ILE A 80 -17.69 4.28 11.54
CA ILE A 80 -17.01 3.29 10.70
C ILE A 80 -15.62 3.81 10.34
N ARG A 81 -14.60 3.01 10.57
CA ARG A 81 -13.23 3.34 10.16
C ARG A 81 -12.85 2.48 8.96
N VAL A 82 -12.37 3.15 7.93
CA VAL A 82 -11.99 2.52 6.67
C VAL A 82 -10.48 2.44 6.58
N CYS A 83 -9.96 1.25 6.37
CA CYS A 83 -8.58 1.06 5.97
C CYS A 83 -8.54 0.96 4.45
N SER A 84 -7.77 1.84 3.81
CA SER A 84 -7.57 1.82 2.35
C SER A 84 -6.11 1.57 2.03
N MET A 85 -5.84 0.58 1.18
CA MET A 85 -4.50 0.36 0.66
C MET A 85 -4.23 1.43 -0.40
N THR A 86 -3.19 2.25 -0.19
CA THR A 86 -2.84 3.34 -1.09
C THR A 86 -1.68 2.99 -2.03
N GLY A 87 -0.85 2.03 -1.64
CA GLY A 87 0.25 1.57 -2.46
C GLY A 87 0.76 0.21 -2.01
N MET A 88 1.08 -0.63 -2.96
CA MET A 88 1.66 -1.95 -2.74
C MET A 88 2.68 -2.21 -3.83
N TYR A 89 3.89 -2.51 -3.42
CA TYR A 89 4.94 -2.89 -4.36
C TYR A 89 5.90 -3.88 -3.73
N LEU A 90 6.34 -4.82 -4.52
CA LEU A 90 7.40 -5.76 -4.16
C LEU A 90 8.23 -5.97 -5.42
N LYS A 91 9.55 -5.88 -5.30
CA LYS A 91 10.44 -6.11 -6.44
C LYS A 91 10.14 -7.47 -7.06
N PRO A 92 10.12 -7.57 -8.41
CA PRO A 92 9.68 -8.80 -9.10
C PRO A 92 10.37 -10.07 -8.62
N GLU A 93 11.67 -10.01 -8.35
CA GLU A 93 12.46 -11.16 -7.90
C GLU A 93 12.04 -11.71 -6.53
N PHE A 94 11.30 -10.93 -5.73
CA PHE A 94 10.84 -11.32 -4.39
C PHE A 94 9.34 -11.64 -4.33
N ARG A 95 8.63 -11.55 -5.46
CA ARG A 95 7.17 -11.78 -5.51
C ARG A 95 6.76 -13.23 -5.33
N LYS A 96 7.72 -14.13 -5.30
CA LYS A 96 7.44 -15.55 -5.11
C LYS A 96 7.04 -15.83 -3.65
N ALA A 97 5.97 -16.60 -3.51
CA ALA A 97 5.49 -17.17 -2.28
C ALA A 97 4.89 -16.14 -1.28
N ARG A 98 5.49 -16.01 -0.12
CA ARG A 98 4.83 -15.52 1.09
C ARG A 98 4.91 -14.01 1.31
N ALA A 99 5.86 -13.32 0.70
CA ALA A 99 6.14 -11.92 1.05
C ALA A 99 4.95 -10.98 0.80
N THR A 100 4.26 -11.12 -0.34
CA THR A 100 3.05 -10.34 -0.63
C THR A 100 1.99 -10.57 0.44
N LEU A 101 1.73 -11.83 0.79
CA LEU A 101 0.73 -12.16 1.81
C LEU A 101 1.15 -11.69 3.19
N GLN A 102 2.43 -11.75 3.52
CA GLN A 102 2.96 -11.24 4.79
C GLN A 102 2.82 -9.72 4.90
N LEU A 103 3.05 -8.97 3.80
CA LEU A 103 2.79 -7.54 3.76
C LEU A 103 1.31 -7.24 4.03
N MET A 104 0.41 -7.99 3.39
CA MET A 104 -1.04 -7.87 3.59
C MET A 104 -1.45 -8.23 5.01
N ASP A 105 -0.92 -9.34 5.55
CA ASP A 105 -1.26 -9.79 6.89
C ASP A 105 -0.82 -8.78 7.97
N THR A 106 0.34 -8.15 7.78
CA THR A 106 0.85 -7.13 8.69
C THR A 106 -0.09 -5.92 8.72
N VAL A 107 -0.48 -5.39 7.56
CA VAL A 107 -1.40 -4.25 7.52
C VAL A 107 -2.81 -4.63 7.98
N ARG A 108 -3.24 -5.87 7.77
CA ARG A 108 -4.51 -6.37 8.31
C ARG A 108 -4.52 -6.34 9.83
N ARG A 109 -3.43 -6.76 10.46
CA ARG A 109 -3.25 -6.67 11.91
C ARG A 109 -3.31 -5.22 12.39
N ILE A 110 -2.58 -4.32 11.72
CA ILE A 110 -2.58 -2.88 12.03
C ILE A 110 -3.99 -2.32 11.93
N ALA A 111 -4.71 -2.65 10.86
CA ALA A 111 -6.09 -2.19 10.64
C ALA A 111 -7.03 -2.62 11.77
N LYS A 112 -6.94 -3.88 12.19
CA LYS A 112 -7.72 -4.40 13.32
C LYS A 112 -7.38 -3.70 14.62
N GLU A 113 -6.10 -3.52 14.92
CA GLU A 113 -5.62 -2.83 16.13
C GLU A 113 -6.08 -1.38 16.21
N ASN A 114 -6.31 -0.75 15.04
CA ASN A 114 -6.78 0.63 14.94
C ASN A 114 -8.30 0.74 14.69
N GLY A 115 -9.03 -0.34 14.90
CA GLY A 115 -10.49 -0.34 14.90
C GLY A 115 -11.14 -0.25 13.51
N SER A 116 -10.42 -0.60 12.45
CA SER A 116 -10.99 -0.61 11.10
C SER A 116 -12.06 -1.68 10.96
N THR A 117 -13.15 -1.33 10.31
CA THR A 117 -14.27 -2.25 10.04
C THR A 117 -13.95 -3.16 8.85
N PHE A 118 -13.28 -2.61 7.83
CA PHE A 118 -12.88 -3.36 6.63
C PHE A 118 -11.63 -2.73 6.00
N ILE A 119 -11.04 -3.47 5.07
CA ILE A 119 -9.93 -2.99 4.24
C ILE A 119 -10.38 -2.97 2.79
N ASP A 120 -10.19 -1.83 2.14
CA ASP A 120 -10.33 -1.70 0.70
C ASP A 120 -8.97 -1.94 0.03
N TRP A 121 -8.86 -3.05 -0.68
CA TRP A 121 -7.68 -3.40 -1.46
C TRP A 121 -7.86 -2.89 -2.89
N HIS A 122 -6.80 -2.30 -3.43
CA HIS A 122 -6.78 -1.78 -4.80
C HIS A 122 -5.70 -2.48 -5.61
N GLY A 123 -6.00 -2.82 -6.85
CA GLY A 123 -5.03 -3.40 -7.77
C GLY A 123 -5.29 -2.88 -9.18
N ALA A 124 -4.22 -2.57 -9.91
CA ALA A 124 -4.34 -2.20 -11.32
C ALA A 124 -4.85 -3.41 -12.12
N ALA A 125 -5.84 -3.20 -12.96
CA ALA A 125 -6.39 -4.25 -13.81
C ALA A 125 -5.27 -4.92 -14.63
N GLY A 126 -5.25 -6.26 -14.61
CA GLY A 126 -4.23 -7.04 -15.32
C GLY A 126 -2.90 -7.23 -14.58
N SER A 127 -2.70 -6.59 -13.41
CA SER A 127 -1.49 -6.78 -12.63
C SER A 127 -1.49 -8.12 -11.88
N GLU A 128 -0.29 -8.59 -11.49
CA GLU A 128 -0.16 -9.79 -10.66
C GLU A 128 -0.90 -9.64 -9.33
N PHE A 129 -0.80 -8.46 -8.71
CA PHE A 129 -1.48 -8.17 -7.44
C PHE A 129 -3.00 -8.20 -7.62
N PHE A 130 -3.52 -7.70 -8.72
CA PHE A 130 -4.95 -7.80 -9.03
C PHE A 130 -5.42 -9.26 -9.10
N GLN A 131 -4.61 -10.14 -9.67
CA GLN A 131 -4.90 -11.59 -9.71
C GLN A 131 -4.94 -12.19 -8.29
N VAL A 132 -4.03 -11.78 -7.41
CA VAL A 132 -4.03 -12.20 -6.00
C VAL A 132 -5.34 -11.78 -5.33
N LEU A 133 -5.79 -10.55 -5.55
CA LEU A 133 -7.04 -10.04 -4.99
C LEU A 133 -8.25 -10.79 -5.53
N GLN A 134 -8.31 -11.04 -6.84
CA GLN A 134 -9.42 -11.79 -7.46
C GLN A 134 -9.55 -13.21 -6.94
N ALA A 135 -8.42 -13.85 -6.62
CA ALA A 135 -8.41 -15.20 -6.07
C ALA A 135 -8.95 -15.26 -4.62
N ARG A 136 -8.92 -14.14 -3.89
CA ARG A 136 -9.24 -14.10 -2.46
C ARG A 136 -10.53 -13.35 -2.12
N TYR A 137 -10.92 -12.40 -2.94
CA TYR A 137 -12.02 -11.48 -2.64
C TYR A 137 -12.94 -11.27 -3.84
N LYS A 138 -14.19 -10.96 -3.55
CA LYS A 138 -15.13 -10.48 -4.58
C LYS A 138 -14.95 -8.96 -4.73
N PRO A 139 -14.87 -8.45 -5.97
CA PRO A 139 -14.82 -7.00 -6.18
C PRO A 139 -16.16 -6.37 -5.75
N VAL A 140 -16.06 -5.21 -5.08
CA VAL A 140 -17.23 -4.45 -4.62
C VAL A 140 -17.41 -3.13 -5.37
N ASN A 141 -16.33 -2.60 -5.93
CA ASN A 141 -16.32 -1.37 -6.72
C ASN A 141 -15.37 -1.49 -7.91
N GLY A 142 -15.58 -0.65 -8.92
CA GLY A 142 -14.67 -0.51 -10.04
C GLY A 142 -14.41 0.96 -10.34
N TYR A 143 -13.20 1.27 -10.78
CA TYR A 143 -12.81 2.61 -11.20
C TYR A 143 -12.61 2.64 -12.70
N PHE A 144 -13.24 3.62 -13.34
CA PHE A 144 -13.12 3.83 -14.77
C PHE A 144 -12.59 5.25 -14.99
N ARG A 145 -11.64 5.41 -15.92
CA ARG A 145 -11.01 6.70 -16.17
C ARG A 145 -11.39 7.19 -17.56
N GLU A 146 -11.81 8.45 -17.63
CA GLU A 146 -11.98 9.19 -18.87
C GLU A 146 -10.89 10.24 -18.95
N GLN A 147 -10.12 10.24 -20.02
CA GLN A 147 -9.11 11.26 -20.26
C GLN A 147 -9.78 12.52 -20.75
N LEU A 148 -9.53 13.65 -20.09
CA LEU A 148 -10.11 14.95 -20.46
C LEU A 148 -9.13 15.80 -21.26
#